data_05e1a55f429b258b1364a8ddc6458cd5
#
_entry.id   05e1a55f429b258b1364a8ddc6458cd5
#
_cell.length_a   1.000
_cell.length_b   1.000
_cell.length_c   1.000
_cell.angle_alpha   90.00
_cell.angle_beta   90.00
_cell.angle_gamma   90.00
#
_symmetry.space_group_name_H-M   'P 1'
#
loop_
_entity.id
_entity.type
_entity.pdbx_description
1 polymer ?
#
loop_
_entity_poly.entity_id
_entity_poly.type
_entity_poly.pdbx_seq_one_letter_code
_entity_poly.pdbx_strand_id
1 'polypeptide(L)'
;MTHRTSPSPVALTASVNGVPVDLAVASHETLLEVLRDRLGFTGTKKGCDQGACGACTVLVDGKRVLSCLTLAAQCDGREVTTIEGLASGDKLHPLQAAFVRHDALQCGYCTPGQIMSALALLAEGRAGSDDEIREFMSGNLCRCGAYPNIVAAIREIAE
;
A
#
# COMPACT_ATOMS: atom_id res chain seq x y z
N MET A 1 30.06 -8.73 -30.53
CA MET A 1 28.63 -8.67 -30.09
C MET A 1 28.55 -9.40 -28.77
N THR A 2 28.52 -8.67 -27.66
CA THR A 2 28.36 -9.27 -26.32
C THR A 2 26.88 -9.62 -26.11
N HIS A 3 26.57 -10.90 -26.09
CA HIS A 3 25.26 -11.38 -25.67
C HIS A 3 25.02 -10.94 -24.23
N ARG A 4 24.17 -9.95 -24.02
CA ARG A 4 23.57 -9.67 -22.72
C ARG A 4 22.66 -10.86 -22.40
N THR A 5 23.12 -11.78 -21.58
CA THR A 5 22.26 -12.78 -20.98
C THR A 5 21.28 -12.03 -20.09
N SER A 6 19.99 -12.13 -20.38
CA SER A 6 18.95 -11.64 -19.44
C SER A 6 19.17 -12.34 -18.08
N PRO A 7 19.09 -11.62 -16.97
CA PRO A 7 19.23 -12.24 -15.66
C PRO A 7 18.20 -13.35 -15.49
N SER A 8 18.62 -14.46 -14.92
CA SER A 8 17.73 -15.59 -14.64
C SER A 8 16.61 -15.13 -13.70
N PRO A 9 15.37 -15.57 -13.92
CA PRO A 9 14.26 -15.24 -13.04
C PRO A 9 14.51 -15.82 -11.65
N VAL A 10 14.02 -15.12 -10.62
CA VAL A 10 14.08 -15.50 -9.21
C VAL A 10 12.71 -16.07 -8.81
N ALA A 11 12.70 -17.20 -8.11
CA ALA A 11 11.46 -17.74 -7.55
C ALA A 11 10.96 -16.81 -6.44
N LEU A 12 9.66 -16.56 -6.41
CA LEU A 12 8.95 -15.80 -5.38
C LEU A 12 7.76 -16.62 -4.91
N THR A 13 7.81 -17.07 -3.67
CA THR A 13 6.70 -17.72 -2.97
C THR A 13 6.26 -16.80 -1.84
N ALA A 14 5.07 -16.24 -1.91
CA ALA A 14 4.56 -15.29 -0.93
C ALA A 14 3.06 -15.52 -0.67
N SER A 15 2.52 -14.86 0.35
CA SER A 15 1.08 -14.75 0.54
C SER A 15 0.65 -13.33 0.19
N VAL A 16 -0.34 -13.17 -0.68
CA VAL A 16 -0.92 -11.86 -1.01
C VAL A 16 -2.39 -11.87 -0.64
N ASN A 17 -2.77 -11.03 0.32
CA ASN A 17 -4.13 -10.97 0.87
C ASN A 17 -4.62 -12.34 1.37
N GLY A 18 -3.75 -13.11 1.99
CA GLY A 18 -4.05 -14.46 2.51
C GLY A 18 -4.05 -15.57 1.46
N VAL A 19 -3.77 -15.25 0.19
CA VAL A 19 -3.73 -16.25 -0.89
C VAL A 19 -2.27 -16.54 -1.26
N PRO A 20 -1.85 -17.82 -1.25
CA PRO A 20 -0.51 -18.21 -1.69
C PRO A 20 -0.27 -17.87 -3.17
N VAL A 21 0.91 -17.35 -3.48
CA VAL A 21 1.35 -17.00 -4.84
C VAL A 21 2.73 -17.59 -5.09
N ASP A 22 2.90 -18.25 -6.22
CA ASP A 22 4.19 -18.76 -6.70
C ASP A 22 4.47 -18.18 -8.09
N LEU A 23 5.53 -17.39 -8.20
CA LEU A 23 5.90 -16.69 -9.43
C LEU A 23 7.40 -16.78 -9.68
N ALA A 24 7.78 -16.73 -10.95
CA ALA A 24 9.14 -16.41 -11.36
C ALA A 24 9.20 -14.92 -11.73
N VAL A 25 9.98 -14.13 -10.99
CA VAL A 25 10.09 -12.67 -11.17
C VAL A 25 11.48 -12.30 -11.66
N ALA A 26 11.60 -11.22 -12.42
CA ALA A 26 12.90 -10.66 -12.74
C ALA A 26 13.53 -10.06 -11.48
N SER A 27 14.86 -10.16 -11.34
CA SER A 27 15.57 -9.69 -10.15
C SER A 27 15.38 -8.19 -9.84
N HIS A 28 15.03 -7.40 -10.85
CA HIS A 28 14.78 -5.96 -10.76
C HIS A 28 13.29 -5.59 -10.71
N GLU A 29 12.39 -6.58 -10.81
CA GLU A 29 10.94 -6.35 -10.83
C GLU A 29 10.47 -5.86 -9.47
N THR A 30 9.74 -4.75 -9.44
CA THR A 30 9.23 -4.17 -8.20
C THR A 30 8.00 -4.92 -7.71
N LEU A 31 7.75 -4.86 -6.40
CA LEU A 31 6.52 -5.40 -5.81
C LEU A 31 5.28 -4.73 -6.45
N LEU A 32 5.36 -3.43 -6.75
CA LEU A 32 4.28 -2.69 -7.42
C LEU A 32 3.92 -3.29 -8.77
N GLU A 33 4.92 -3.59 -9.61
CA GLU A 33 4.72 -4.21 -10.93
C GLU A 33 4.10 -5.61 -10.79
N VAL A 34 4.62 -6.43 -9.88
CA VAL A 34 4.05 -7.77 -9.64
C VAL A 34 2.60 -7.69 -9.19
N LEU A 35 2.29 -6.83 -8.22
CA LEU A 35 0.91 -6.68 -7.73
C LEU A 35 -0.05 -6.24 -8.84
N ARG A 36 0.32 -5.22 -9.62
CA ARG A 36 -0.56 -4.63 -10.62
C ARG A 36 -0.63 -5.42 -11.93
N ASP A 37 0.55 -5.76 -12.48
CA ASP A 37 0.64 -6.21 -13.87
C ASP A 37 0.57 -7.74 -13.98
N ARG A 38 0.91 -8.46 -12.91
CA ARG A 38 0.90 -9.92 -12.90
C ARG A 38 -0.24 -10.52 -12.08
N LEU A 39 -0.57 -9.91 -10.93
CA LEU A 39 -1.63 -10.40 -10.03
C LEU A 39 -2.95 -9.65 -10.19
N GLY A 40 -2.97 -8.53 -10.92
CA GLY A 40 -4.19 -7.77 -11.18
C GLY A 40 -4.71 -6.94 -10.01
N PHE A 41 -3.92 -6.78 -8.92
CA PHE A 41 -4.25 -5.92 -7.79
C PHE A 41 -3.99 -4.46 -8.14
N THR A 42 -4.91 -3.83 -8.86
CA THR A 42 -4.77 -2.47 -9.40
C THR A 42 -5.10 -1.36 -8.39
N GLY A 43 -5.57 -1.71 -7.20
CA GLY A 43 -5.83 -0.76 -6.11
C GLY A 43 -4.58 -0.04 -5.65
N THR A 44 -3.44 -0.74 -5.57
CA THR A 44 -2.13 -0.11 -5.34
C THR A 44 -1.71 0.73 -6.54
N LYS A 45 -1.41 2.02 -6.35
CA LYS A 45 -1.24 2.98 -7.45
C LYS A 45 0.21 3.38 -7.71
N LYS A 46 0.54 3.55 -8.99
CA LYS A 46 1.83 4.08 -9.45
C LYS A 46 1.71 5.60 -9.63
N GLY A 47 2.12 6.39 -8.63
CA GLY A 47 2.12 7.85 -8.72
C GLY A 47 3.45 8.40 -9.19
N CYS A 48 4.47 8.42 -8.34
CA CYS A 48 5.78 9.00 -8.64
C CYS A 48 6.84 7.99 -9.09
N ASP A 49 6.69 6.71 -8.73
CA ASP A 49 7.65 5.62 -9.01
C ASP A 49 9.07 5.86 -8.47
N GLN A 50 9.19 6.71 -7.45
CA GLN A 50 10.48 7.11 -6.87
C GLN A 50 10.41 7.31 -5.34
N GLY A 51 9.39 6.76 -4.68
CA GLY A 51 9.27 6.78 -3.22
C GLY A 51 8.77 8.08 -2.61
N ALA A 52 8.33 9.07 -3.39
CA ALA A 52 7.99 10.41 -2.89
C ALA A 52 6.52 10.60 -2.51
N CYS A 53 5.57 9.85 -3.10
CA CYS A 53 4.14 10.18 -3.00
C CYS A 53 3.32 9.24 -2.10
N GLY A 54 3.80 8.06 -1.78
CA GLY A 54 3.09 7.09 -0.93
C GLY A 54 1.86 6.40 -1.55
N ALA A 55 1.48 6.69 -2.81
CA ALA A 55 0.32 6.08 -3.45
C ALA A 55 0.45 4.55 -3.64
N CYS A 56 1.68 4.04 -3.62
CA CYS A 56 2.01 2.63 -3.74
C CYS A 56 2.19 1.91 -2.39
N THR A 57 1.82 2.52 -1.27
CA THR A 57 1.97 1.90 0.05
C THR A 57 1.16 0.62 0.15
N VAL A 58 1.81 -0.44 0.61
CA VAL A 58 1.23 -1.74 0.99
C VAL A 58 1.80 -2.14 2.35
N LEU A 59 1.29 -3.23 2.95
CA LEU A 59 1.90 -3.81 4.14
C LEU A 59 2.65 -5.09 3.75
N VAL A 60 3.86 -5.25 4.26
CA VAL A 60 4.63 -6.49 4.20
C VAL A 60 4.90 -6.91 5.64
N ASP A 61 4.42 -8.08 6.04
CA ASP A 61 4.43 -8.56 7.43
C ASP A 61 3.88 -7.50 8.42
N GLY A 62 2.79 -6.85 8.04
CA GLY A 62 2.13 -5.81 8.82
C GLY A 62 2.83 -4.44 8.84
N LYS A 63 3.99 -4.28 8.20
CA LYS A 63 4.74 -3.02 8.14
C LYS A 63 4.54 -2.31 6.81
N ARG A 64 4.31 -1.01 6.84
CA ARG A 64 4.18 -0.22 5.60
C ARG A 64 5.47 -0.18 4.80
N VAL A 65 5.37 -0.43 3.52
CA VAL A 65 6.45 -0.30 2.55
C VAL A 65 5.97 0.41 1.29
N LEU A 66 6.89 1.04 0.58
CA LEU A 66 6.63 1.62 -0.73
C LEU A 66 6.91 0.57 -1.80
N SER A 67 5.87 -0.02 -2.36
CA SER A 67 6.01 -1.14 -3.30
C SER A 67 6.77 -0.79 -4.59
N CYS A 68 6.81 0.49 -4.98
CA CYS A 68 7.63 0.95 -6.11
C CYS A 68 9.14 0.90 -5.86
N LEU A 69 9.58 0.89 -4.59
CA LEU A 69 10.99 0.79 -4.18
C LEU A 69 11.33 -0.57 -3.54
N THR A 70 10.36 -1.46 -3.43
CA THR A 70 10.56 -2.80 -2.88
C THR A 70 10.69 -3.78 -4.04
N LEU A 71 11.78 -4.54 -4.10
CA LEU A 71 11.92 -5.61 -5.07
C LEU A 71 10.99 -6.78 -4.71
N ALA A 72 10.29 -7.32 -5.70
CA ALA A 72 9.38 -8.44 -5.47
C ALA A 72 10.09 -9.65 -4.85
N ALA A 73 11.31 -9.93 -5.29
CA ALA A 73 12.13 -11.02 -4.75
C ALA A 73 12.44 -10.90 -3.23
N GLN A 74 12.37 -9.68 -2.67
CA GLN A 74 12.56 -9.47 -1.22
C GLN A 74 11.32 -9.87 -0.39
N CYS A 75 10.20 -10.13 -1.05
CA CYS A 75 8.95 -10.56 -0.43
C CYS A 75 8.81 -12.09 -0.38
N ASP A 76 9.86 -12.84 -0.75
CA ASP A 76 9.86 -14.30 -0.65
C ASP A 76 9.63 -14.75 0.80
N GLY A 77 8.70 -15.68 1.01
CA GLY A 77 8.28 -16.17 2.32
C GLY A 77 7.46 -15.17 3.16
N ARG A 78 7.06 -14.02 2.62
CA ARG A 78 6.37 -12.95 3.37
C ARG A 78 4.89 -12.86 3.07
N GLU A 79 4.18 -12.17 3.97
CA GLU A 79 2.79 -11.80 3.79
C GLU A 79 2.68 -10.36 3.27
N VAL A 80 1.99 -10.20 2.14
CA VAL A 80 1.72 -8.89 1.53
C VAL A 80 0.23 -8.59 1.64
N THR A 81 -0.13 -7.45 2.22
CA THR A 81 -1.52 -6.98 2.28
C THR A 81 -1.67 -5.72 1.44
N THR A 82 -2.62 -5.73 0.52
CA THR A 82 -3.01 -4.58 -0.30
C THR A 82 -4.39 -4.08 0.10
N ILE A 83 -4.84 -2.97 -0.49
CA ILE A 83 -6.16 -2.39 -0.22
C ILE A 83 -7.30 -3.38 -0.51
N GLU A 84 -7.12 -4.26 -1.49
CA GLU A 84 -8.10 -5.28 -1.86
C GLU A 84 -8.30 -6.34 -0.77
N GLY A 85 -7.31 -6.55 0.09
CA GLY A 85 -7.38 -7.52 1.18
C GLY A 85 -8.07 -7.01 2.44
N LEU A 86 -8.54 -5.76 2.48
CA LEU A 86 -9.12 -5.17 3.70
C LEU A 86 -10.62 -5.42 3.84
N ALA A 87 -11.36 -5.35 2.75
CA ALA A 87 -12.80 -5.61 2.75
C ALA A 87 -13.08 -7.12 2.75
N SER A 88 -14.18 -7.53 3.37
CA SER A 88 -14.67 -8.91 3.36
C SER A 88 -16.04 -8.96 2.68
N GLY A 89 -16.08 -9.33 1.41
CA GLY A 89 -17.28 -9.21 0.58
C GLY A 89 -17.74 -7.75 0.51
N ASP A 90 -19.03 -7.52 0.82
CA ASP A 90 -19.62 -6.17 0.81
C ASP A 90 -19.33 -5.37 2.10
N LYS A 91 -18.63 -5.95 3.08
CA LYS A 91 -18.31 -5.29 4.34
C LYS A 91 -16.95 -4.58 4.24
N LEU A 92 -17.01 -3.26 4.21
CA LEU A 92 -15.81 -2.41 4.27
C LEU A 92 -15.07 -2.57 5.60
N HIS A 93 -13.76 -2.45 5.56
CA HIS A 93 -12.96 -2.26 6.77
C HIS A 93 -13.39 -0.97 7.48
N PRO A 94 -13.41 -0.87 8.83
CA PRO A 94 -13.82 0.34 9.56
C PRO A 94 -13.15 1.62 9.05
N LEU A 95 -11.86 1.57 8.76
CA LEU A 95 -11.12 2.72 8.23
C LEU A 95 -11.59 3.10 6.81
N GLN A 96 -11.89 2.14 5.93
CA GLN A 96 -12.48 2.44 4.61
C GLN A 96 -13.84 3.13 4.77
N ALA A 97 -14.67 2.64 5.69
CA ALA A 97 -15.96 3.23 5.98
C ALA A 97 -15.83 4.66 6.57
N ALA A 98 -14.85 4.91 7.43
CA ALA A 98 -14.55 6.26 7.95
C ALA A 98 -14.12 7.21 6.84
N PHE A 99 -13.28 6.75 5.90
CA PHE A 99 -12.89 7.56 4.73
C PHE A 99 -14.11 7.99 3.89
N VAL A 100 -15.11 7.12 3.74
CA VAL A 100 -16.36 7.46 3.05
C VAL A 100 -17.18 8.46 3.86
N ARG A 101 -17.38 8.25 5.17
CA ARG A 101 -18.16 9.15 6.02
C ARG A 101 -17.61 10.57 6.11
N HIS A 102 -16.28 10.70 6.10
CA HIS A 102 -15.58 11.98 6.22
C HIS A 102 -15.25 12.64 4.88
N ASP A 103 -15.69 12.08 3.75
CA ASP A 103 -15.28 12.54 2.43
C ASP A 103 -13.75 12.69 2.31
N ALA A 104 -13.00 11.73 2.88
CA ALA A 104 -11.55 11.76 2.97
C ALA A 104 -10.86 11.42 1.64
N LEU A 105 -11.53 11.68 0.53
CA LEU A 105 -11.05 11.47 -0.84
C LEU A 105 -11.79 12.43 -1.80
N GLN A 106 -11.15 12.69 -2.94
CA GLN A 106 -11.79 13.32 -4.08
C GLN A 106 -11.61 12.45 -5.32
N CYS A 107 -10.48 12.53 -6.04
CA CYS A 107 -10.24 11.67 -7.19
C CYS A 107 -10.02 10.19 -6.83
N GLY A 108 -9.73 9.87 -5.58
CA GLY A 108 -9.53 8.50 -5.08
C GLY A 108 -8.17 7.88 -5.41
N TYR A 109 -7.30 8.54 -6.19
CA TYR A 109 -6.05 7.94 -6.65
C TYR A 109 -5.07 7.60 -5.52
N CYS A 110 -4.87 8.52 -4.56
CA CYS A 110 -3.98 8.29 -3.41
C CYS A 110 -4.66 7.50 -2.27
N THR A 111 -5.97 7.33 -2.32
CA THR A 111 -6.77 6.79 -1.22
C THR A 111 -6.32 5.40 -0.76
N PRO A 112 -6.01 4.43 -1.64
CA PRO A 112 -5.48 3.15 -1.20
C PRO A 112 -4.20 3.28 -0.37
N GLY A 113 -3.23 4.07 -0.84
CA GLY A 113 -1.99 4.32 -0.12
C GLY A 113 -2.21 5.05 1.22
N GLN A 114 -3.13 6.00 1.28
CA GLN A 114 -3.52 6.69 2.51
C GLN A 114 -4.07 5.70 3.55
N ILE A 115 -5.00 4.84 3.15
CA ILE A 115 -5.62 3.84 4.03
C ILE A 115 -4.57 2.83 4.52
N MET A 116 -3.71 2.31 3.63
CA MET A 116 -2.67 1.35 4.02
C MET A 116 -1.66 1.96 5.01
N SER A 117 -1.27 3.23 4.80
CA SER A 117 -0.41 3.96 5.75
C SER A 117 -1.11 4.21 7.09
N ALA A 118 -2.39 4.58 7.06
CA ALA A 118 -3.17 4.81 8.27
C ALA A 118 -3.36 3.53 9.10
N LEU A 119 -3.50 2.36 8.45
CA LEU A 119 -3.53 1.08 9.17
C LEU A 119 -2.24 0.82 9.93
N ALA A 120 -1.08 1.09 9.32
CA ALA A 120 0.20 0.95 10.00
C ALA A 120 0.32 1.93 11.18
N LEU A 121 -0.12 3.18 11.01
CA LEU A 121 -0.16 4.18 12.07
C LEU A 121 -0.98 3.71 13.27
N LEU A 122 -2.18 3.20 13.03
CA LEU A 122 -3.06 2.67 14.08
C LEU A 122 -2.44 1.46 14.78
N ALA A 123 -1.84 0.55 14.01
CA ALA A 123 -1.15 -0.63 14.56
C ALA A 123 0.08 -0.27 15.41
N GLU A 124 0.76 0.83 15.09
CA GLU A 124 1.90 1.36 15.85
C GLU A 124 1.46 2.21 17.06
N GLY A 125 0.16 2.46 17.26
CA GLY A 125 -0.38 3.28 18.34
C GLY A 125 -0.01 4.76 18.25
N ARG A 126 0.26 5.27 17.04
CA ARG A 126 0.74 6.64 16.79
C ARG A 126 -0.36 7.61 16.34
N ALA A 127 -1.55 7.44 16.85
CA ALA A 127 -2.71 8.27 16.54
C ALA A 127 -3.21 9.09 17.75
N GLY A 128 -2.33 9.41 18.71
CA GLY A 128 -2.68 10.11 19.94
C GLY A 128 -3.09 11.57 19.75
N SER A 129 -2.68 12.20 18.66
CA SER A 129 -3.04 13.56 18.31
C SER A 129 -3.12 13.77 16.80
N ASP A 130 -3.79 14.83 16.37
CA ASP A 130 -3.84 15.21 14.95
C ASP A 130 -2.44 15.49 14.39
N ASP A 131 -1.53 16.04 15.19
CA ASP A 131 -0.18 16.35 14.75
C ASP A 131 0.65 15.08 14.55
N GLU A 132 0.51 14.09 15.42
CA GLU A 132 1.12 12.78 15.20
C GLU A 132 0.59 12.09 13.93
N ILE A 133 -0.72 12.18 13.70
CA ILE A 133 -1.33 11.66 12.46
C ILE A 133 -0.74 12.38 11.24
N ARG A 134 -0.68 13.72 11.25
CA ARG A 134 -0.11 14.51 10.14
C ARG A 134 1.35 14.17 9.89
N GLU A 135 2.15 14.05 10.93
CA GLU A 135 3.56 13.69 10.82
C GLU A 135 3.73 12.30 10.20
N PHE A 136 3.03 11.30 10.73
CA PHE A 136 3.12 9.93 10.23
C PHE A 136 2.66 9.82 8.78
N MET A 137 1.60 10.53 8.42
CA MET A 137 0.99 10.53 7.08
C MET A 137 1.70 11.46 6.09
N SER A 138 2.72 12.20 6.50
CA SER A 138 3.41 13.20 5.65
C SER A 138 4.03 12.63 4.37
N GLY A 139 4.36 11.34 4.37
CA GLY A 139 4.85 10.62 3.18
C GLY A 139 3.76 10.23 2.17
N ASN A 140 2.48 10.52 2.45
CA ASN A 140 1.35 10.18 1.58
C ASN A 140 0.72 11.46 1.02
N LEU A 141 1.00 11.77 -0.25
CA LEU A 141 0.53 12.99 -0.90
C LEU A 141 -0.88 12.85 -1.45
N CYS A 142 -1.69 13.88 -1.23
CA CYS A 142 -3.01 14.04 -1.85
C CYS A 142 -3.05 15.34 -2.66
N ARG A 143 -3.04 15.25 -4.00
CA ARG A 143 -3.05 16.43 -4.87
C ARG A 143 -4.37 17.21 -4.79
N CYS A 144 -5.45 16.55 -4.43
CA CYS A 144 -6.77 17.18 -4.22
C CYS A 144 -6.87 17.92 -2.87
N GLY A 145 -5.93 17.72 -1.96
CA GLY A 145 -5.89 18.42 -0.68
C GLY A 145 -6.87 17.91 0.37
N ALA A 146 -7.29 16.63 0.33
CA ALA A 146 -8.23 16.05 1.29
C ALA A 146 -7.65 15.81 2.70
N TYR A 147 -6.49 16.39 3.02
CA TYR A 147 -5.76 16.12 4.27
C TYR A 147 -6.57 16.31 5.55
N PRO A 148 -7.38 17.41 5.73
CA PRO A 148 -8.17 17.57 6.95
C PRO A 148 -9.14 16.41 7.17
N ASN A 149 -9.79 15.97 6.10
CA ASN A 149 -10.78 14.89 6.13
C ASN A 149 -10.10 13.52 6.37
N ILE A 150 -8.91 13.31 5.79
CA ILE A 150 -8.10 12.11 6.05
C ILE A 150 -7.71 12.02 7.53
N VAL A 151 -7.26 13.13 8.13
CA VAL A 151 -6.93 13.18 9.57
C VAL A 151 -8.17 12.88 10.40
N ALA A 152 -9.33 13.50 10.07
CA ALA A 152 -10.59 13.26 10.79
C ALA A 152 -11.05 11.79 10.71
N ALA A 153 -10.94 11.16 9.53
CA ALA A 153 -11.27 9.75 9.35
C ALA A 153 -10.37 8.81 10.17
N ILE A 154 -9.07 9.10 10.23
CA ILE A 154 -8.12 8.31 11.04
C ILE A 154 -8.42 8.51 12.52
N ARG A 155 -8.69 9.74 12.95
CA ARG A 155 -9.00 10.10 14.34
C ARG A 155 -10.22 9.34 14.86
N GLU A 156 -11.29 9.26 14.07
CA GLU A 156 -12.51 8.50 14.46
C GLU A 156 -12.21 7.03 14.78
N ILE A 157 -11.25 6.42 14.09
CA ILE A 157 -10.92 5.00 14.30
C ILE A 157 -9.93 4.82 15.46
N ALA A 158 -9.18 5.87 15.81
CA ALA A 158 -8.21 5.84 16.91
C ALA A 158 -8.86 5.99 18.30
N GLU A 159 -10.07 6.57 18.37
CA GLU A 159 -10.88 6.75 19.60
C GLU A 159 -11.64 5.47 19.98
#